data_eb8acc90636ba815ff8e707e1be380ae
#
_entry.id   eb8acc90636ba815ff8e707e1be380ae
#
_cell.length_a   1.000
_cell.length_b   1.000
_cell.length_c   1.000
_cell.angle_alpha   90.00
_cell.angle_beta   90.00
_cell.angle_gamma   90.00
#
_symmetry.space_group_name_H-M   'P 1'
#
loop_
_entity.id
_entity.type
_entity.pdbx_description
1 polymer ?
#
loop_
_entity_poly.entity_id
_entity_poly.type
_entity_poly.pdbx_seq_one_letter_code
_entity_poly.pdbx_strand_id
1 'polypeptide(L)'
;MLRYGPCVSVRTQSALRPKRAALIAALVAVAAGLAPSPASAGQRLETIEVPSSKGYINLAQTRLNKTTKLQANVLLPNGYDADASKRWPVMYLLAGVGDNMGAWMDPKKGDGAKVLKGFDGIVVMPESGRGYFTDWWRGGKREGSRWERYYFEEVIPQIEAKYRVKPGRQNHAIGGLSMGGYGGLLFVGQFPSYFGSAFSLSGLLDLQSPEVISVLPNDIGSPFSRIWGAEKGPFASAHNPMQMVANNAGSRIYVSTGDGNPSMNVPFNFSAWTSGSVAERSVRVQTLRYASRARAAGVDLTYSGHSGVHDWPYWRKEIPRLVKWGVFNAPPVADAAANAAWSYQTIAPYGNAWGLGYKFEKPPVSSVLFQRDGQKLTAATDGKQVGAKVTITPGAAEADATGNGAKTQCAVTLTLPFTYTLPAGC
;
A
#
# COMPACT_ATOMS: atom_id res chain seq x y z
N MET A 1 37.40 -42.29 68.67
CA MET A 1 38.55 -43.18 68.65
C MET A 1 39.52 -42.62 67.68
N LEU A 2 40.55 -41.93 68.13
CA LEU A 2 41.93 -42.44 68.27
C LEU A 2 42.51 -42.71 66.84
N ARG A 3 43.62 -42.19 66.34
CA ARG A 3 44.80 -41.54 66.94
C ARG A 3 45.74 -41.13 65.79
N TYR A 4 46.38 -40.03 65.98
CA TYR A 4 47.81 -39.72 65.83
C TYR A 4 48.58 -40.03 64.52
N GLY A 5 49.20 -39.14 63.94
CA GLY A 5 50.39 -38.40 63.78
C GLY A 5 51.70 -39.24 63.81
N PRO A 6 52.90 -38.74 63.66
CA PRO A 6 53.36 -37.35 63.39
C PRO A 6 54.56 -37.23 62.41
N CYS A 7 54.97 -35.99 62.17
CA CYS A 7 56.33 -35.40 62.14
C CYS A 7 57.50 -36.07 61.38
N VAL A 8 58.32 -35.37 60.66
CA VAL A 8 59.51 -34.57 60.95
C VAL A 8 60.26 -34.30 59.63
N SER A 9 60.46 -33.07 59.23
CA SER A 9 61.71 -32.27 59.25
C SER A 9 62.81 -32.77 58.32
N VAL A 10 63.47 -31.99 57.56
CA VAL A 10 64.46 -30.91 57.73
C VAL A 10 65.23 -30.68 56.38
N ARG A 11 65.39 -29.39 56.02
CA ARG A 11 66.57 -28.79 55.38
C ARG A 11 67.17 -29.43 54.10
N THR A 12 67.53 -28.67 53.07
CA THR A 12 68.54 -27.63 53.03
C THR A 12 68.53 -26.91 51.66
N GLN A 13 68.93 -25.69 51.73
CA GLN A 13 69.35 -24.72 50.72
C GLN A 13 70.10 -25.28 49.50
N SER A 14 69.84 -24.66 48.34
CA SER A 14 70.85 -23.82 47.61
C SER A 14 70.28 -23.27 46.31
N ALA A 15 70.33 -22.03 46.22
CA ALA A 15 70.72 -21.07 45.23
C ALA A 15 70.89 -21.57 43.75
N LEU A 16 70.29 -20.87 42.81
CA LEU A 16 70.95 -20.13 41.79
C LEU A 16 70.02 -19.81 40.58
N ARG A 17 69.80 -18.53 40.48
CA ARG A 17 69.75 -17.70 39.28
C ARG A 17 68.55 -17.75 38.29
N PRO A 18 68.24 -16.56 37.78
CA PRO A 18 67.04 -16.24 37.06
C PRO A 18 67.26 -16.29 35.56
N LYS A 19 66.29 -16.77 34.84
CA LYS A 19 66.05 -16.46 33.43
C LYS A 19 64.74 -17.08 33.03
N ARG A 20 63.74 -16.24 32.81
CA ARG A 20 62.62 -16.37 31.88
C ARG A 20 61.42 -15.59 32.37
N ALA A 21 61.63 -14.30 32.45
CA ALA A 21 60.55 -13.32 32.44
C ALA A 21 60.55 -12.71 31.04
N ALA A 22 59.87 -13.33 30.09
CA ALA A 22 59.55 -12.76 28.81
C ALA A 22 58.81 -13.78 27.96
N LEU A 23 57.52 -14.08 28.29
CA LEU A 23 56.58 -14.73 27.37
C LEU A 23 55.16 -14.79 27.96
N ILE A 24 54.66 -13.71 28.56
CA ILE A 24 53.25 -13.52 28.88
C ILE A 24 52.87 -12.07 28.62
N ALA A 25 53.05 -11.62 27.37
CA ALA A 25 52.59 -10.30 26.94
C ALA A 25 52.23 -10.30 25.45
N ALA A 26 51.71 -11.40 24.92
CA ALA A 26 51.30 -11.50 23.51
C ALA A 26 50.04 -12.33 23.27
N LEU A 27 49.07 -12.31 24.20
CA LEU A 27 47.81 -13.03 24.04
C LEU A 27 46.60 -12.23 24.54
N VAL A 28 46.65 -10.89 24.48
CA VAL A 28 45.51 -9.99 24.77
C VAL A 28 45.30 -8.97 23.66
N ALA A 29 45.67 -9.22 22.43
CA ALA A 29 45.50 -8.27 21.32
C ALA A 29 44.92 -8.90 20.04
N VAL A 30 44.00 -9.88 20.15
CA VAL A 30 43.23 -10.37 18.97
C VAL A 30 41.76 -10.58 19.33
N ALA A 31 41.20 -9.71 20.14
CA ALA A 31 39.77 -9.60 20.34
C ALA A 31 39.28 -8.15 20.00
N ALA A 32 39.99 -7.45 19.12
CA ALA A 32 39.58 -6.17 18.64
C ALA A 32 39.29 -6.28 17.14
N GLY A 33 38.03 -6.30 16.78
CA GLY A 33 37.61 -5.88 15.46
C GLY A 33 37.15 -6.97 14.51
N LEU A 34 36.14 -7.74 14.84
CA LEU A 34 35.09 -7.99 13.87
C LEU A 34 34.13 -6.81 13.97
N ALA A 35 34.57 -5.65 13.48
CA ALA A 35 33.65 -4.62 13.08
C ALA A 35 32.70 -5.29 12.07
N PRO A 36 31.37 -5.18 12.22
CA PRO A 36 30.46 -5.70 11.21
C PRO A 36 30.90 -5.06 9.88
N SER A 37 31.11 -5.88 8.85
CA SER A 37 31.34 -5.39 7.49
C SER A 37 30.33 -4.29 7.23
N PRO A 38 30.73 -3.12 6.65
CA PRO A 38 29.79 -2.05 6.36
C PRO A 38 28.64 -2.69 5.57
N ALA A 39 27.46 -2.67 6.16
CA ALA A 39 26.26 -3.20 5.55
C ALA A 39 26.16 -2.64 4.13
N SER A 40 25.83 -3.49 3.15
CA SER A 40 25.78 -3.15 1.73
C SER A 40 25.18 -1.75 1.53
N ALA A 41 25.96 -0.82 1.01
CA ALA A 41 25.49 0.54 0.76
C ALA A 41 24.43 0.61 -0.37
N GLY A 42 24.20 -0.50 -1.07
CA GLY A 42 23.28 -0.63 -2.21
C GLY A 42 21.83 -0.97 -1.82
N GLN A 43 20.94 -0.82 -2.78
CA GLN A 43 19.56 -1.30 -2.64
C GLN A 43 19.54 -2.82 -2.47
N ARG A 44 18.61 -3.33 -1.65
CA ARG A 44 18.46 -4.75 -1.35
C ARG A 44 17.03 -5.22 -1.59
N LEU A 45 16.86 -6.27 -2.37
CA LEU A 45 15.57 -6.90 -2.62
C LEU A 45 15.37 -8.06 -1.66
N GLU A 46 14.22 -8.08 -0.99
CA GLU A 46 13.76 -9.19 -0.18
C GLU A 46 12.43 -9.73 -0.71
N THR A 47 12.19 -11.02 -0.53
CA THR A 47 10.87 -11.63 -0.69
C THR A 47 10.38 -12.12 0.66
N ILE A 48 9.18 -11.70 1.05
CA ILE A 48 8.56 -12.10 2.31
C ILE A 48 7.24 -12.83 2.06
N GLU A 49 6.89 -13.75 2.94
CA GLU A 49 5.55 -14.33 2.96
C GLU A 49 4.60 -13.41 3.72
N VAL A 50 3.42 -13.20 3.15
CA VAL A 50 2.33 -12.44 3.76
C VAL A 50 1.08 -13.31 3.70
N PRO A 51 0.97 -14.32 4.59
CA PRO A 51 -0.14 -15.26 4.57
C PRO A 51 -1.46 -14.58 4.93
N SER A 52 -2.56 -15.01 4.30
CA SER A 52 -3.90 -14.58 4.71
C SER A 52 -4.33 -15.33 5.96
N SER A 53 -3.81 -14.92 7.11
CA SER A 53 -4.04 -15.55 8.41
C SER A 53 -5.50 -15.46 8.86
N LYS A 54 -6.19 -14.39 8.46
CA LYS A 54 -7.62 -14.17 8.70
C LYS A 54 -8.53 -14.84 7.65
N GLY A 55 -7.95 -15.55 6.68
CA GLY A 55 -8.69 -16.26 5.64
C GLY A 55 -9.38 -15.35 4.62
N TYR A 56 -8.86 -14.14 4.39
CA TYR A 56 -9.40 -13.20 3.40
C TYR A 56 -9.18 -13.67 1.97
N ILE A 57 -8.08 -14.36 1.71
CA ILE A 57 -7.72 -14.84 0.37
C ILE A 57 -7.82 -16.36 0.32
N ASN A 58 -8.65 -16.85 -0.58
CA ASN A 58 -8.71 -18.26 -0.89
C ASN A 58 -7.83 -18.58 -2.10
N LEU A 59 -6.65 -19.14 -1.85
CA LEU A 59 -5.65 -19.44 -2.87
C LEU A 59 -6.19 -20.37 -3.97
N ALA A 60 -7.07 -21.33 -3.62
CA ALA A 60 -7.64 -22.24 -4.59
C ALA A 60 -8.62 -21.55 -5.58
N GLN A 61 -9.16 -20.40 -5.22
CA GLN A 61 -10.12 -19.65 -6.03
C GLN A 61 -9.51 -18.44 -6.75
N THR A 62 -8.35 -17.95 -6.31
CA THR A 62 -7.79 -16.68 -6.82
C THR A 62 -7.01 -16.82 -8.11
N ARG A 63 -6.82 -18.02 -8.64
CA ARG A 63 -5.97 -18.25 -9.84
C ARG A 63 -4.70 -17.40 -9.81
N LEU A 64 -4.00 -17.44 -8.68
CA LEU A 64 -2.68 -16.83 -8.59
C LEU A 64 -1.80 -17.47 -9.68
N ASN A 65 -1.07 -16.66 -10.40
CA ASN A 65 -0.21 -17.10 -11.51
C ASN A 65 0.84 -18.10 -11.01
N LYS A 66 0.46 -19.37 -10.89
CA LYS A 66 1.29 -20.50 -10.44
C LYS A 66 1.90 -20.36 -9.04
N THR A 67 1.60 -19.31 -8.27
CA THR A 67 2.07 -19.21 -6.88
C THR A 67 1.07 -19.90 -5.95
N THR A 68 1.60 -20.69 -5.04
CA THR A 68 0.82 -21.33 -3.95
C THR A 68 0.88 -20.54 -2.65
N LYS A 69 1.59 -19.40 -2.66
CA LYS A 69 1.86 -18.58 -1.48
C LYS A 69 1.59 -17.11 -1.78
N LEU A 70 1.03 -16.42 -0.81
CA LEU A 70 0.91 -14.98 -0.81
C LEU A 70 2.23 -14.37 -0.34
N GLN A 71 2.86 -13.59 -1.19
CA GLN A 71 4.18 -13.02 -0.96
C GLN A 71 4.22 -11.55 -1.38
N ALA A 72 5.25 -10.85 -0.93
CA ALA A 72 5.59 -9.52 -1.40
C ALA A 72 7.10 -9.42 -1.64
N ASN A 73 7.50 -8.78 -2.73
CA ASN A 73 8.86 -8.28 -2.90
C ASN A 73 8.97 -6.92 -2.24
N VAL A 74 10.06 -6.71 -1.51
CA VAL A 74 10.37 -5.46 -0.82
C VAL A 74 11.75 -5.01 -1.24
N LEU A 75 11.83 -3.88 -1.96
CA LEU A 75 13.08 -3.25 -2.33
C LEU A 75 13.42 -2.20 -1.29
N LEU A 76 14.49 -2.43 -0.55
CA LEU A 76 15.00 -1.54 0.47
C LEU A 76 15.95 -0.50 -0.16
N PRO A 77 15.90 0.77 0.27
CA PRO A 77 16.71 1.83 -0.31
C PRO A 77 18.19 1.71 0.06
N ASN A 78 19.03 2.46 -0.66
CA ASN A 78 20.45 2.58 -0.33
C ASN A 78 20.60 3.05 1.12
N GLY A 79 21.55 2.45 1.85
CA GLY A 79 21.82 2.82 3.24
C GLY A 79 20.76 2.36 4.26
N TYR A 80 19.80 1.57 3.88
CA TYR A 80 18.80 1.05 4.82
C TYR A 80 19.45 0.36 6.03
N ASP A 81 20.48 -0.45 5.82
CA ASP A 81 21.13 -1.20 6.90
C ASP A 81 22.22 -0.39 7.62
N ALA A 82 22.60 0.79 7.10
CA ALA A 82 23.67 1.63 7.67
C ALA A 82 23.22 2.43 8.91
N ASP A 83 21.93 2.78 8.99
CA ASP A 83 21.37 3.53 10.11
C ASP A 83 20.06 2.88 10.58
N ALA A 84 20.15 2.18 11.70
CA ALA A 84 19.01 1.49 12.29
C ALA A 84 17.93 2.44 12.87
N SER A 85 18.27 3.70 13.10
CA SER A 85 17.34 4.72 13.62
C SER A 85 16.52 5.39 12.52
N LYS A 86 17.04 5.43 11.28
CA LYS A 86 16.39 6.07 10.14
C LYS A 86 15.13 5.32 9.73
N ARG A 87 14.03 6.05 9.55
CA ARG A 87 12.78 5.57 8.96
C ARG A 87 12.64 6.08 7.53
N TRP A 88 11.98 5.31 6.70
CA TRP A 88 11.90 5.53 5.26
C TRP A 88 10.47 5.64 4.78
N PRO A 89 10.18 6.52 3.82
CA PRO A 89 8.87 6.53 3.19
C PRO A 89 8.63 5.21 2.43
N VAL A 90 7.37 4.84 2.21
CA VAL A 90 6.98 3.60 1.55
C VAL A 90 6.08 3.84 0.36
N MET A 91 6.37 3.16 -0.74
CA MET A 91 5.55 3.10 -1.95
C MET A 91 5.07 1.67 -2.18
N TYR A 92 3.75 1.48 -2.20
CA TYR A 92 3.13 0.22 -2.62
C TYR A 92 2.96 0.24 -4.14
N LEU A 93 3.69 -0.63 -4.84
CA LEU A 93 3.76 -0.68 -6.30
C LEU A 93 3.00 -1.92 -6.81
N LEU A 94 1.77 -1.69 -7.27
CA LEU A 94 0.79 -2.72 -7.58
C LEU A 94 0.95 -3.23 -9.02
N ALA A 95 0.78 -4.53 -9.20
CA ALA A 95 0.87 -5.17 -10.51
C ALA A 95 -0.47 -5.17 -11.26
N GLY A 96 -0.42 -5.46 -12.56
CA GLY A 96 -1.58 -5.64 -13.43
C GLY A 96 -2.24 -7.01 -13.28
N VAL A 97 -3.37 -7.18 -13.97
CA VAL A 97 -4.06 -8.47 -14.02
C VAL A 97 -3.18 -9.52 -14.69
N GLY A 98 -3.10 -10.69 -14.06
CA GLY A 98 -2.27 -11.78 -14.58
C GLY A 98 -0.78 -11.68 -14.26
N ASP A 99 -0.34 -10.64 -13.60
CA ASP A 99 1.01 -10.49 -13.04
C ASP A 99 1.06 -10.95 -11.58
N ASN A 100 2.26 -11.06 -11.05
CA ASN A 100 2.52 -11.40 -9.65
C ASN A 100 3.47 -10.39 -9.01
N MET A 101 3.81 -10.59 -7.76
CA MET A 101 4.72 -9.72 -6.99
C MET A 101 6.11 -9.53 -7.62
N GLY A 102 6.54 -10.42 -8.52
CA GLY A 102 7.83 -10.35 -9.20
C GLY A 102 7.83 -9.51 -10.48
N ALA A 103 6.66 -9.16 -11.02
CA ALA A 103 6.55 -8.56 -12.35
C ALA A 103 7.30 -7.23 -12.47
N TRP A 104 7.28 -6.38 -11.44
CA TRP A 104 8.01 -5.12 -11.45
C TRP A 104 9.53 -5.30 -11.43
N MET A 105 10.04 -6.38 -10.86
CA MET A 105 11.49 -6.69 -10.82
C MET A 105 11.97 -7.51 -12.02
N ASP A 106 11.06 -8.11 -12.80
CA ASP A 106 11.40 -8.86 -14.00
C ASP A 106 12.05 -7.94 -15.05
N PRO A 107 13.29 -8.24 -15.53
CA PRO A 107 13.98 -7.42 -16.54
C PRO A 107 13.24 -7.29 -17.87
N LYS A 108 12.39 -8.26 -18.21
CA LYS A 108 11.56 -8.24 -19.43
C LYS A 108 10.29 -7.40 -19.26
N LYS A 109 9.87 -7.14 -18.02
CA LYS A 109 8.68 -6.39 -17.66
C LYS A 109 9.04 -5.04 -17.04
N GLY A 110 8.97 -4.92 -15.71
CA GLY A 110 9.21 -3.68 -14.97
C GLY A 110 10.66 -3.22 -14.96
N ASP A 111 11.62 -4.14 -14.99
CA ASP A 111 13.06 -3.85 -14.89
C ASP A 111 13.40 -2.97 -13.67
N GLY A 112 12.75 -3.30 -12.53
CA GLY A 112 12.76 -2.48 -11.33
C GLY A 112 14.15 -2.16 -10.80
N ALA A 113 15.10 -3.10 -10.92
CA ALA A 113 16.49 -2.88 -10.55
C ALA A 113 17.12 -1.68 -11.28
N LYS A 114 16.68 -1.40 -12.51
CA LYS A 114 17.14 -0.28 -13.31
C LYS A 114 16.31 0.98 -13.08
N VAL A 115 14.98 0.87 -13.17
CA VAL A 115 14.10 2.07 -13.15
C VAL A 115 13.89 2.66 -11.77
N LEU A 116 14.11 1.87 -10.70
CA LEU A 116 14.06 2.30 -9.30
C LEU A 116 15.45 2.48 -8.69
N LYS A 117 16.51 2.42 -9.51
CA LYS A 117 17.88 2.61 -9.01
C LYS A 117 18.02 3.95 -8.28
N GLY A 118 18.43 3.90 -7.01
CA GLY A 118 18.61 5.09 -6.18
C GLY A 118 17.30 5.71 -5.66
N PHE A 119 16.15 5.04 -5.81
CA PHE A 119 14.93 5.50 -5.20
C PHE A 119 15.06 5.55 -3.67
N ASP A 120 14.75 6.71 -3.08
CA ASP A 120 14.95 7.00 -1.65
C ASP A 120 13.68 6.66 -0.85
N GLY A 121 13.31 5.39 -0.85
CA GLY A 121 12.15 4.87 -0.14
C GLY A 121 12.07 3.35 -0.23
N ILE A 122 11.28 2.75 0.64
CA ILE A 122 10.91 1.33 0.59
C ILE A 122 9.90 1.15 -0.54
N VAL A 123 10.10 0.15 -1.41
CA VAL A 123 9.12 -0.21 -2.43
C VAL A 123 8.58 -1.60 -2.14
N VAL A 124 7.27 -1.69 -1.93
CA VAL A 124 6.57 -2.94 -1.63
C VAL A 124 5.76 -3.36 -2.85
N MET A 125 6.01 -4.54 -3.35
CA MET A 125 5.33 -5.13 -4.51
C MET A 125 4.61 -6.40 -4.04
N PRO A 126 3.37 -6.29 -3.55
CA PRO A 126 2.64 -7.42 -3.00
C PRO A 126 1.94 -8.22 -4.10
N GLU A 127 1.62 -9.48 -3.78
CA GLU A 127 0.78 -10.32 -4.63
C GLU A 127 -0.63 -9.74 -4.74
N SER A 128 -1.20 -9.78 -5.95
CA SER A 128 -2.53 -9.23 -6.25
C SER A 128 -3.46 -10.21 -6.97
N GLY A 129 -2.90 -11.25 -7.55
CA GLY A 129 -3.64 -12.22 -8.35
C GLY A 129 -4.52 -11.55 -9.42
N ARG A 130 -5.78 -11.97 -9.49
CA ARG A 130 -6.83 -11.34 -10.32
C ARG A 130 -7.94 -10.73 -9.45
N GLY A 131 -7.55 -10.19 -8.28
CA GLY A 131 -8.48 -9.80 -7.24
C GLY A 131 -9.07 -8.40 -7.38
N TYR A 132 -8.52 -7.58 -8.27
CA TYR A 132 -8.92 -6.17 -8.45
C TYR A 132 -8.93 -5.37 -7.15
N PHE A 133 -8.09 -5.73 -6.19
CA PHE A 133 -7.93 -5.00 -4.93
C PHE A 133 -9.24 -4.70 -4.19
N THR A 134 -10.29 -5.47 -4.45
CA THR A 134 -11.65 -5.24 -3.97
C THR A 134 -12.11 -6.43 -3.15
N ASP A 135 -12.84 -6.19 -2.07
CA ASP A 135 -13.62 -7.21 -1.40
C ASP A 135 -14.78 -7.58 -2.32
N TRP A 136 -14.80 -8.80 -2.83
CA TRP A 136 -15.78 -9.18 -3.83
C TRP A 136 -17.22 -9.15 -3.30
N TRP A 137 -18.12 -8.67 -4.11
CA TRP A 137 -19.55 -8.52 -3.77
C TRP A 137 -20.17 -9.79 -3.17
N ARG A 138 -19.88 -10.94 -3.75
CA ARG A 138 -20.29 -12.25 -3.21
C ARG A 138 -19.14 -12.95 -2.49
N GLY A 139 -18.36 -12.19 -1.72
CA GLY A 139 -17.30 -12.70 -0.87
C GLY A 139 -17.85 -13.52 0.28
N GLY A 140 -18.21 -14.78 0.02
CA GLY A 140 -18.50 -15.78 1.03
C GLY A 140 -17.42 -16.85 1.09
N LYS A 141 -17.53 -17.80 2.01
CA LYS A 141 -16.57 -18.91 2.21
C LYS A 141 -16.24 -19.73 0.94
N ARG A 142 -16.96 -19.52 -0.15
CA ARG A 142 -16.84 -20.28 -1.41
C ARG A 142 -16.64 -19.43 -2.67
N GLU A 143 -16.81 -18.12 -2.66
CA GLU A 143 -17.02 -17.39 -3.92
C GLU A 143 -16.18 -16.13 -4.15
N GLY A 144 -15.34 -15.70 -3.22
CA GLY A 144 -14.56 -14.50 -3.48
C GLY A 144 -13.56 -14.19 -2.40
N SER A 145 -12.50 -13.55 -2.82
CA SER A 145 -11.45 -13.07 -1.93
C SER A 145 -11.75 -11.66 -1.46
N ARG A 146 -11.26 -11.31 -0.30
CA ARG A 146 -11.38 -9.99 0.32
C ARG A 146 -10.03 -9.27 0.24
N TRP A 147 -9.68 -8.83 -0.95
CA TRP A 147 -8.39 -8.25 -1.23
C TRP A 147 -8.17 -6.92 -0.51
N GLU A 148 -9.19 -6.09 -0.39
CA GLU A 148 -9.12 -4.82 0.34
C GLU A 148 -8.74 -5.05 1.80
N ARG A 149 -9.46 -5.93 2.50
CA ARG A 149 -9.13 -6.30 3.88
C ARG A 149 -7.78 -6.97 4.01
N TYR A 150 -7.42 -7.84 3.07
CA TYR A 150 -6.10 -8.46 3.06
C TYR A 150 -4.99 -7.40 3.04
N TYR A 151 -5.13 -6.37 2.20
CA TYR A 151 -4.14 -5.30 2.16
C TYR A 151 -4.10 -4.49 3.45
N PHE A 152 -5.24 -4.04 3.96
CA PHE A 152 -5.29 -3.14 5.11
C PHE A 152 -5.15 -3.83 6.46
N GLU A 153 -5.51 -5.10 6.57
CA GLU A 153 -5.47 -5.82 7.85
C GLU A 153 -4.31 -6.83 7.96
N GLU A 154 -3.64 -7.15 6.86
CA GLU A 154 -2.55 -8.14 6.87
C GLU A 154 -1.27 -7.61 6.17
N VAL A 155 -1.34 -7.14 4.91
CA VAL A 155 -0.13 -6.70 4.17
C VAL A 155 0.49 -5.46 4.79
N ILE A 156 -0.25 -4.38 4.89
CA ILE A 156 0.26 -3.09 5.39
C ILE A 156 0.77 -3.23 6.84
N PRO A 157 0.00 -3.79 7.79
CA PRO A 157 0.49 -3.97 9.16
C PRO A 157 1.75 -4.82 9.25
N GLN A 158 1.88 -5.88 8.44
CA GLN A 158 3.08 -6.71 8.44
C GLN A 158 4.30 -5.96 7.90
N ILE A 159 4.12 -5.14 6.85
CA ILE A 159 5.18 -4.28 6.31
C ILE A 159 5.64 -3.27 7.38
N GLU A 160 4.71 -2.58 8.01
CA GLU A 160 5.04 -1.56 9.02
C GLU A 160 5.67 -2.15 10.29
N ALA A 161 5.26 -3.36 10.68
CA ALA A 161 5.87 -4.07 11.81
C ALA A 161 7.30 -4.56 11.49
N LYS A 162 7.55 -4.96 10.24
CA LYS A 162 8.84 -5.54 9.85
C LYS A 162 9.87 -4.49 9.43
N TYR A 163 9.44 -3.41 8.80
CA TYR A 163 10.34 -2.42 8.20
C TYR A 163 10.22 -1.06 8.88
N ARG A 164 11.26 -0.27 8.82
CA ARG A 164 11.31 1.08 9.38
C ARG A 164 10.58 2.08 8.50
N VAL A 165 9.27 1.94 8.41
CA VAL A 165 8.41 2.86 7.68
C VAL A 165 8.25 4.18 8.44
N LYS A 166 8.40 5.29 7.73
CA LYS A 166 8.22 6.64 8.27
C LYS A 166 6.72 6.94 8.38
N PRO A 167 6.23 7.35 9.57
CA PRO A 167 4.81 7.63 9.76
C PRO A 167 4.34 8.89 9.01
N GLY A 168 3.03 9.04 8.89
CA GLY A 168 2.37 10.17 8.26
C GLY A 168 2.10 9.96 6.78
N ARG A 169 0.90 10.35 6.35
CA ARG A 169 0.37 10.09 5.00
C ARG A 169 1.29 10.56 3.86
N GLN A 170 2.01 11.66 4.04
CA GLN A 170 2.96 12.19 3.07
C GLN A 170 4.12 11.24 2.78
N ASN A 171 4.36 10.27 3.66
CA ASN A 171 5.38 9.25 3.51
C ASN A 171 4.84 7.92 2.96
N HIS A 172 3.54 7.85 2.65
CA HIS A 172 2.89 6.68 2.10
C HIS A 172 2.33 6.97 0.71
N ALA A 173 2.75 6.19 -0.27
CA ALA A 173 2.28 6.29 -1.64
C ALA A 173 1.81 4.92 -2.16
N ILE A 174 0.85 4.93 -3.08
CA ILE A 174 0.31 3.72 -3.68
C ILE A 174 -0.02 3.93 -5.14
N GLY A 175 0.15 2.89 -5.95
CA GLY A 175 -0.27 2.91 -7.34
C GLY A 175 0.33 1.76 -8.12
N GLY A 176 0.10 1.75 -9.41
CA GLY A 176 0.59 0.70 -10.27
C GLY A 176 0.06 0.82 -11.68
N LEU A 177 0.13 -0.29 -12.42
CA LEU A 177 -0.30 -0.35 -13.81
C LEU A 177 -1.65 -1.09 -13.94
N SER A 178 -2.47 -0.68 -14.91
CA SER A 178 -3.70 -1.38 -15.28
C SER A 178 -4.59 -1.65 -14.06
N MET A 179 -4.84 -2.92 -13.70
CA MET A 179 -5.51 -3.31 -12.45
C MET A 179 -4.86 -2.65 -11.22
N GLY A 180 -3.52 -2.54 -11.16
CA GLY A 180 -2.81 -1.88 -10.06
C GLY A 180 -3.01 -0.36 -10.04
N GLY A 181 -3.22 0.27 -11.19
CA GLY A 181 -3.61 1.68 -11.29
C GLY A 181 -5.02 1.93 -10.76
N TYR A 182 -5.94 1.00 -11.00
CA TYR A 182 -7.25 0.97 -10.37
C TYR A 182 -7.13 0.87 -8.85
N GLY A 183 -6.38 -0.14 -8.36
CA GLY A 183 -6.19 -0.36 -6.92
C GLY A 183 -5.60 0.85 -6.20
N GLY A 184 -4.62 1.51 -6.83
CA GLY A 184 -4.01 2.71 -6.27
C GLY A 184 -5.00 3.86 -6.06
N LEU A 185 -5.82 4.16 -7.09
CA LEU A 185 -6.82 5.23 -6.98
C LEU A 185 -8.06 4.83 -6.17
N LEU A 186 -8.40 3.54 -6.11
CA LEU A 186 -9.40 3.02 -5.19
C LEU A 186 -8.95 3.26 -3.74
N PHE A 187 -7.74 2.86 -3.41
CA PHE A 187 -7.26 2.89 -2.03
C PHE A 187 -7.00 4.30 -1.50
N VAL A 188 -6.45 5.21 -2.32
CA VAL A 188 -6.31 6.61 -1.87
C VAL A 188 -7.68 7.26 -1.66
N GLY A 189 -8.68 6.91 -2.50
CA GLY A 189 -10.05 7.41 -2.34
C GLY A 189 -10.74 6.86 -1.09
N GLN A 190 -10.44 5.63 -0.69
CA GLN A 190 -11.01 5.01 0.50
C GLN A 190 -10.23 5.32 1.79
N PHE A 191 -8.92 5.55 1.69
CA PHE A 191 -8.04 5.76 2.85
C PHE A 191 -7.16 7.01 2.67
N PRO A 192 -7.75 8.19 2.46
CA PRO A 192 -7.01 9.42 2.18
C PRO A 192 -6.15 9.88 3.36
N SER A 193 -6.47 9.46 4.58
CA SER A 193 -5.65 9.74 5.77
C SER A 193 -4.38 8.89 5.85
N TYR A 194 -4.32 7.78 5.10
CA TYR A 194 -3.17 6.89 5.10
C TYR A 194 -2.22 7.16 3.91
N PHE A 195 -2.76 7.44 2.71
CA PHE A 195 -1.97 7.71 1.52
C PHE A 195 -1.97 9.20 1.16
N GLY A 196 -0.79 9.82 1.10
CA GLY A 196 -0.62 11.19 0.63
C GLY A 196 -0.56 11.33 -0.87
N SER A 197 -0.03 10.31 -1.55
CA SER A 197 0.10 10.29 -3.01
C SER A 197 -0.39 8.98 -3.60
N ALA A 198 -1.00 9.07 -4.78
CA ALA A 198 -1.32 7.88 -5.55
C ALA A 198 -1.03 8.09 -7.04
N PHE A 199 -0.84 6.96 -7.74
CA PHE A 199 -0.60 7.02 -9.18
C PHE A 199 -1.28 5.86 -9.92
N SER A 200 -1.60 6.11 -11.18
CA SER A 200 -2.22 5.16 -12.09
C SER A 200 -1.55 5.20 -13.45
N LEU A 201 -0.95 4.10 -13.86
CA LEU A 201 -0.37 3.92 -15.17
C LEU A 201 -1.33 3.07 -16.00
N SER A 202 -2.05 3.69 -16.91
CA SER A 202 -3.09 3.05 -17.74
C SER A 202 -4.12 2.26 -16.92
N GLY A 203 -4.59 2.80 -15.79
CA GLY A 203 -5.52 2.12 -14.88
C GLY A 203 -6.97 2.21 -15.31
N LEU A 204 -7.78 1.30 -14.77
CA LEU A 204 -9.23 1.30 -14.89
C LEU A 204 -9.82 2.31 -13.91
N LEU A 205 -10.21 3.49 -14.37
CA LEU A 205 -10.65 4.58 -13.49
C LEU A 205 -12.16 4.80 -13.46
N ASP A 206 -12.88 4.13 -14.36
CA ASP A 206 -14.35 4.18 -14.42
C ASP A 206 -14.91 2.79 -14.70
N LEU A 207 -15.19 2.03 -13.63
CA LEU A 207 -15.74 0.67 -13.73
C LEU A 207 -17.10 0.60 -14.45
N GLN A 208 -17.85 1.71 -14.47
CA GLN A 208 -19.20 1.78 -15.03
C GLN A 208 -19.20 2.31 -16.45
N SER A 209 -18.04 2.55 -17.05
CA SER A 209 -17.94 2.95 -18.45
C SER A 209 -18.29 1.79 -19.38
N PRO A 210 -18.97 2.05 -20.52
CA PRO A 210 -19.30 1.02 -21.50
C PRO A 210 -18.07 0.26 -21.99
N GLU A 211 -16.94 0.92 -22.12
CA GLU A 211 -15.68 0.35 -22.58
C GLU A 211 -15.16 -0.73 -21.61
N VAL A 212 -15.34 -0.51 -20.32
CA VAL A 212 -14.91 -1.48 -19.27
C VAL A 212 -15.86 -2.66 -19.18
N ILE A 213 -17.16 -2.38 -19.15
CA ILE A 213 -18.20 -3.39 -19.03
C ILE A 213 -18.11 -4.42 -20.17
N SER A 214 -17.76 -3.99 -21.39
CA SER A 214 -17.64 -4.88 -22.55
C SER A 214 -16.37 -5.73 -22.57
N VAL A 215 -15.27 -5.27 -21.95
CA VAL A 215 -13.94 -5.94 -22.04
C VAL A 215 -13.62 -6.79 -20.82
N LEU A 216 -13.92 -6.29 -19.62
CA LEU A 216 -13.54 -6.93 -18.35
C LEU A 216 -14.01 -8.39 -18.15
N PRO A 217 -15.23 -8.81 -18.54
CA PRO A 217 -15.69 -10.17 -18.31
C PRO A 217 -14.80 -11.24 -18.94
N ASN A 218 -14.15 -10.91 -20.05
CA ASN A 218 -13.28 -11.84 -20.78
C ASN A 218 -11.87 -11.95 -20.16
N ASP A 219 -11.38 -10.86 -19.54
CA ASP A 219 -10.02 -10.81 -18.99
C ASP A 219 -9.89 -11.45 -17.60
N ILE A 220 -10.91 -11.35 -16.78
CA ILE A 220 -10.85 -11.77 -15.38
C ILE A 220 -11.18 -13.24 -15.15
N GLY A 221 -11.79 -13.90 -16.10
CA GLY A 221 -12.31 -15.27 -15.92
C GLY A 221 -13.37 -15.36 -14.80
N SER A 222 -13.95 -14.20 -14.43
CA SER A 222 -15.08 -14.08 -13.49
C SER A 222 -15.95 -12.93 -13.97
N PRO A 223 -17.29 -13.09 -13.96
CA PRO A 223 -18.17 -12.03 -14.39
C PRO A 223 -18.06 -10.80 -13.47
N PHE A 224 -18.19 -9.60 -14.05
CA PHE A 224 -18.23 -8.34 -13.33
C PHE A 224 -19.13 -8.39 -12.08
N SER A 225 -20.32 -8.98 -12.25
CA SER A 225 -21.32 -9.12 -11.18
C SER A 225 -20.85 -9.89 -9.95
N ARG A 226 -19.82 -10.72 -10.09
CA ARG A 226 -19.25 -11.48 -8.96
C ARG A 226 -18.33 -10.60 -8.12
N ILE A 227 -17.58 -9.70 -8.76
CA ILE A 227 -16.64 -8.81 -8.10
C ILE A 227 -17.38 -7.57 -7.56
N TRP A 228 -18.11 -6.86 -8.41
CA TRP A 228 -18.70 -5.56 -8.08
C TRP A 228 -20.24 -5.55 -8.02
N GLY A 229 -20.91 -6.70 -8.12
CA GLY A 229 -22.35 -6.76 -8.16
C GLY A 229 -22.92 -6.27 -9.50
N ALA A 230 -24.10 -5.66 -9.48
CA ALA A 230 -24.70 -5.11 -10.69
C ALA A 230 -23.86 -3.96 -11.26
N GLU A 231 -23.71 -3.89 -12.59
CA GLU A 231 -22.87 -2.90 -13.30
C GLU A 231 -23.17 -1.45 -12.91
N LYS A 232 -24.44 -1.12 -12.77
CA LYS A 232 -24.91 0.20 -12.29
C LYS A 232 -25.35 0.16 -10.83
N GLY A 233 -24.93 -0.87 -10.10
CA GLY A 233 -25.30 -1.05 -8.71
C GLY A 233 -24.52 -0.15 -7.75
N PRO A 234 -25.04 0.03 -6.54
CA PRO A 234 -24.42 0.90 -5.54
C PRO A 234 -23.03 0.40 -5.10
N PHE A 235 -22.80 -0.91 -5.08
CA PHE A 235 -21.51 -1.48 -4.71
C PHE A 235 -20.45 -1.21 -5.77
N ALA A 236 -20.77 -1.39 -7.07
CA ALA A 236 -19.87 -1.03 -8.16
C ALA A 236 -19.56 0.48 -8.16
N SER A 237 -20.57 1.33 -7.95
CA SER A 237 -20.39 2.78 -7.83
C SER A 237 -19.45 3.17 -6.71
N ALA A 238 -19.58 2.53 -5.56
CA ALA A 238 -18.79 2.85 -4.37
C ALA A 238 -17.34 2.32 -4.44
N HIS A 239 -17.05 1.37 -5.35
CA HIS A 239 -15.69 0.91 -5.65
C HIS A 239 -15.13 1.53 -6.95
N ASN A 240 -15.81 2.53 -7.51
CA ASN A 240 -15.40 3.19 -8.72
C ASN A 240 -14.56 4.43 -8.40
N PRO A 241 -13.24 4.49 -8.74
CA PRO A 241 -12.40 5.66 -8.51
C PRO A 241 -13.02 6.95 -9.03
N MET A 242 -13.75 6.89 -10.16
CA MET A 242 -14.45 8.03 -10.75
C MET A 242 -15.48 8.67 -9.82
N GLN A 243 -16.09 7.90 -8.93
CA GLN A 243 -17.09 8.38 -7.97
C GLN A 243 -16.46 8.92 -6.68
N MET A 244 -15.20 8.55 -6.41
CA MET A 244 -14.48 8.95 -5.19
C MET A 244 -13.48 10.08 -5.44
N VAL A 245 -13.53 10.75 -6.59
CA VAL A 245 -12.56 11.81 -6.94
C VAL A 245 -12.47 12.88 -5.86
N ALA A 246 -13.59 13.31 -5.28
CA ALA A 246 -13.63 14.35 -4.26
C ALA A 246 -12.91 13.94 -2.96
N ASN A 247 -12.82 12.64 -2.65
CA ASN A 247 -12.09 12.15 -1.48
C ASN A 247 -10.58 12.42 -1.58
N ASN A 248 -10.08 12.67 -2.79
CA ASN A 248 -8.66 12.91 -3.05
C ASN A 248 -8.25 14.39 -2.89
N ALA A 249 -9.14 15.25 -2.40
CA ALA A 249 -8.77 16.61 -2.00
C ALA A 249 -7.64 16.54 -0.96
N GLY A 250 -6.55 17.25 -1.20
CA GLY A 250 -5.35 17.18 -0.35
C GLY A 250 -4.41 15.99 -0.62
N SER A 251 -4.73 15.08 -1.54
CA SER A 251 -3.80 14.07 -2.03
C SER A 251 -3.17 14.53 -3.36
N ARG A 252 -1.95 14.07 -3.64
CA ARG A 252 -1.30 14.26 -4.94
C ARG A 252 -1.52 13.04 -5.82
N ILE A 253 -2.02 13.27 -7.02
CA ILE A 253 -2.41 12.21 -7.95
C ILE A 253 -1.61 12.34 -9.25
N TYR A 254 -0.99 11.23 -9.68
CA TYR A 254 -0.33 11.12 -10.97
C TYR A 254 -1.06 10.09 -11.83
N VAL A 255 -1.49 10.48 -13.03
CA VAL A 255 -2.12 9.56 -13.98
C VAL A 255 -1.41 9.60 -15.33
N SER A 256 -1.16 8.44 -15.90
CA SER A 256 -0.49 8.30 -17.19
C SER A 256 -1.24 7.34 -18.11
N THR A 257 -1.29 7.67 -19.41
CA THR A 257 -1.77 6.76 -20.45
C THR A 257 -1.07 6.99 -21.78
N GLY A 258 -0.98 5.92 -22.56
CA GLY A 258 -0.69 6.00 -23.98
C GLY A 258 -1.91 6.46 -24.82
N ASP A 259 -1.68 6.68 -26.12
CA ASP A 259 -2.72 7.03 -27.08
C ASP A 259 -3.27 5.82 -27.88
N GLY A 260 -2.77 4.62 -27.58
CA GLY A 260 -3.10 3.38 -28.29
C GLY A 260 -2.32 3.20 -29.59
N ASN A 261 -1.31 4.04 -29.86
CA ASN A 261 -0.43 3.89 -31.00
C ASN A 261 0.97 3.45 -30.53
N PRO A 262 1.61 2.47 -31.19
CA PRO A 262 2.95 2.06 -30.83
C PRO A 262 3.95 3.20 -31.04
N SER A 263 4.88 3.34 -30.09
CA SER A 263 5.95 4.33 -30.22
C SER A 263 7.12 3.76 -31.03
N MET A 264 7.70 4.57 -31.90
CA MET A 264 8.92 4.24 -32.67
C MET A 264 10.12 3.87 -31.76
N ASN A 265 10.12 4.30 -30.52
CA ASN A 265 11.18 4.06 -29.55
C ASN A 265 11.00 2.78 -28.70
N VAL A 266 10.10 1.91 -29.10
CA VAL A 266 9.82 0.61 -28.45
C VAL A 266 9.83 -0.45 -29.52
N PRO A 267 10.50 -1.61 -29.32
CA PRO A 267 10.42 -2.72 -30.25
C PRO A 267 8.97 -3.10 -30.53
N PHE A 268 8.64 -3.25 -31.83
CA PHE A 268 7.28 -3.54 -32.24
C PHE A 268 6.90 -4.96 -31.83
N ASN A 269 5.76 -5.09 -31.15
CA ASN A 269 5.14 -6.35 -30.77
C ASN A 269 3.71 -6.38 -31.33
N PHE A 270 3.46 -7.22 -32.34
CA PHE A 270 2.18 -7.31 -33.02
C PHE A 270 1.02 -7.69 -32.07
N SER A 271 1.23 -8.66 -31.20
CA SER A 271 0.20 -9.09 -30.24
C SER A 271 -0.13 -7.99 -29.21
N ALA A 272 0.90 -7.35 -28.65
CA ALA A 272 0.72 -6.20 -27.76
C ALA A 272 0.09 -5.02 -28.48
N TRP A 273 0.38 -4.82 -29.77
CA TRP A 273 -0.23 -3.75 -30.56
C TRP A 273 -1.73 -3.97 -30.75
N THR A 274 -2.15 -5.17 -31.18
CA THR A 274 -3.56 -5.42 -31.50
C THR A 274 -4.48 -5.35 -30.27
N SER A 275 -4.18 -6.11 -29.24
CA SER A 275 -4.99 -6.10 -28.00
C SER A 275 -4.71 -4.89 -27.12
N GLY A 276 -3.44 -4.51 -27.00
CA GLY A 276 -3.01 -3.40 -26.16
C GLY A 276 -3.45 -2.04 -26.68
N SER A 277 -3.61 -1.84 -28.00
CA SER A 277 -4.14 -0.58 -28.55
C SER A 277 -5.58 -0.33 -28.13
N VAL A 278 -6.43 -1.35 -28.22
CA VAL A 278 -7.85 -1.24 -27.83
C VAL A 278 -7.96 -0.95 -26.33
N ALA A 279 -7.25 -1.73 -25.51
CA ALA A 279 -7.23 -1.56 -24.07
C ALA A 279 -6.74 -0.15 -23.68
N GLU A 280 -5.64 0.33 -24.29
CA GLU A 280 -5.07 1.63 -23.96
C GLU A 280 -5.99 2.80 -24.33
N ARG A 281 -6.64 2.73 -25.48
CA ARG A 281 -7.64 3.75 -25.88
C ARG A 281 -8.81 3.81 -24.92
N SER A 282 -9.28 2.65 -24.44
CA SER A 282 -10.35 2.56 -23.45
C SER A 282 -9.94 3.22 -22.12
N VAL A 283 -8.79 2.86 -21.55
CA VAL A 283 -8.32 3.45 -20.29
C VAL A 283 -7.94 4.92 -20.43
N ARG A 284 -7.51 5.36 -21.64
CA ARG A 284 -7.25 6.77 -21.92
C ARG A 284 -8.50 7.63 -21.77
N VAL A 285 -9.62 7.20 -22.34
CA VAL A 285 -10.90 7.92 -22.22
C VAL A 285 -11.28 8.08 -20.75
N GLN A 286 -11.17 7.02 -19.97
CA GLN A 286 -11.45 7.04 -18.53
C GLN A 286 -10.49 7.97 -17.78
N THR A 287 -9.19 7.90 -18.09
CA THR A 287 -8.17 8.75 -17.44
C THR A 287 -8.41 10.23 -17.73
N LEU A 288 -8.76 10.60 -18.95
CA LEU A 288 -9.05 11.99 -19.30
C LEU A 288 -10.32 12.51 -18.59
N ARG A 289 -11.37 11.68 -18.48
CA ARG A 289 -12.58 12.00 -17.71
C ARG A 289 -12.25 12.16 -16.22
N TYR A 290 -11.46 11.23 -15.67
CA TYR A 290 -11.01 11.30 -14.28
C TYR A 290 -10.21 12.58 -14.03
N ALA A 291 -9.24 12.90 -14.88
CA ALA A 291 -8.41 14.09 -14.75
C ALA A 291 -9.25 15.39 -14.83
N SER A 292 -10.26 15.42 -15.67
CA SER A 292 -11.19 16.56 -15.75
C SER A 292 -11.97 16.73 -14.45
N ARG A 293 -12.55 15.65 -13.91
CA ARG A 293 -13.28 15.70 -12.63
C ARG A 293 -12.37 16.04 -11.46
N ALA A 294 -11.15 15.49 -11.42
CA ALA A 294 -10.19 15.76 -10.36
C ALA A 294 -9.81 17.25 -10.31
N ARG A 295 -9.54 17.86 -11.46
CA ARG A 295 -9.28 19.30 -11.55
C ARG A 295 -10.48 20.14 -11.11
N ALA A 296 -11.68 19.76 -11.53
CA ALA A 296 -12.91 20.44 -11.08
C ALA A 296 -13.16 20.32 -9.57
N ALA A 297 -12.68 19.23 -8.94
CA ALA A 297 -12.73 19.00 -7.51
C ALA A 297 -11.53 19.61 -6.74
N GLY A 298 -10.62 20.33 -7.41
CA GLY A 298 -9.45 20.93 -6.76
C GLY A 298 -8.37 19.95 -6.34
N VAL A 299 -8.34 18.73 -6.91
CA VAL A 299 -7.31 17.73 -6.64
C VAL A 299 -6.00 18.10 -7.33
N ASP A 300 -4.86 18.03 -6.63
CA ASP A 300 -3.53 18.16 -7.22
C ASP A 300 -3.26 16.96 -8.13
N LEU A 301 -3.55 17.14 -9.43
CA LEU A 301 -3.43 16.07 -10.42
C LEU A 301 -2.45 16.43 -11.54
N THR A 302 -1.48 15.55 -11.72
CA THR A 302 -0.57 15.55 -12.89
C THR A 302 -1.00 14.48 -13.88
N TYR A 303 -1.16 14.86 -15.15
CA TYR A 303 -1.42 13.95 -16.26
C TYR A 303 -0.22 13.85 -17.19
N SER A 304 0.23 12.62 -17.48
CA SER A 304 1.30 12.29 -18.42
C SER A 304 0.73 11.49 -19.61
N GLY A 305 0.53 12.14 -20.74
CA GLY A 305 0.12 11.51 -21.98
C GLY A 305 1.32 11.20 -22.87
N HIS A 306 1.32 10.04 -23.53
CA HIS A 306 2.39 9.63 -24.44
C HIS A 306 1.87 8.75 -25.59
N SER A 307 2.66 8.52 -26.63
CA SER A 307 2.40 7.45 -27.59
C SER A 307 2.74 6.12 -26.97
N GLY A 308 1.82 5.17 -27.05
CA GLY A 308 2.00 3.84 -26.47
C GLY A 308 0.73 3.02 -26.44
N VAL A 309 0.92 1.72 -26.26
CA VAL A 309 -0.14 0.73 -26.08
C VAL A 309 -0.09 0.15 -24.67
N HIS A 310 -1.07 -0.66 -24.31
CA HIS A 310 -1.19 -1.28 -22.98
C HIS A 310 -0.15 -2.39 -22.79
N ASP A 311 1.12 -2.00 -22.55
CA ASP A 311 2.24 -2.93 -22.46
C ASP A 311 3.39 -2.40 -21.58
N TRP A 312 4.17 -3.32 -21.03
CA TRP A 312 5.25 -3.11 -20.08
C TRP A 312 6.30 -2.08 -20.50
N PRO A 313 6.79 -2.01 -21.75
CA PRO A 313 7.80 -1.03 -22.14
C PRO A 313 7.39 0.43 -21.91
N TYR A 314 6.08 0.71 -21.96
CA TYR A 314 5.54 2.05 -21.73
C TYR A 314 5.46 2.36 -20.24
N TRP A 315 4.91 1.46 -19.43
CA TRP A 315 4.83 1.63 -17.97
C TRP A 315 6.21 1.73 -17.33
N ARG A 316 7.16 0.93 -17.79
CA ARG A 316 8.56 1.01 -17.37
C ARG A 316 9.17 2.40 -17.57
N LYS A 317 8.86 3.08 -18.67
CA LYS A 317 9.30 4.44 -18.95
C LYS A 317 8.64 5.49 -18.04
N GLU A 318 7.47 5.21 -17.50
CA GLU A 318 6.78 6.13 -16.60
C GLU A 318 7.36 6.12 -15.17
N ILE A 319 7.99 5.04 -14.72
CA ILE A 319 8.55 4.99 -13.35
C ILE A 319 9.58 6.09 -13.10
N PRO A 320 10.59 6.35 -13.95
CA PRO A 320 11.50 7.48 -13.75
C PRO A 320 10.81 8.85 -13.75
N ARG A 321 9.73 9.02 -14.53
CA ARG A 321 8.94 10.26 -14.54
C ARG A 321 8.19 10.43 -13.22
N LEU A 322 7.59 9.35 -12.71
CA LEU A 322 6.92 9.30 -11.42
C LEU A 322 7.90 9.63 -10.27
N VAL A 323 9.11 9.06 -10.29
CA VAL A 323 10.15 9.38 -9.31
C VAL A 323 10.52 10.87 -9.37
N LYS A 324 10.70 11.43 -10.58
CA LYS A 324 10.97 12.86 -10.77
C LYS A 324 9.81 13.76 -10.33
N TRP A 325 8.56 13.31 -10.48
CA TRP A 325 7.38 14.02 -9.99
C TRP A 325 7.38 14.17 -8.46
N GLY A 326 8.09 13.29 -7.75
CA GLY A 326 8.20 13.33 -6.30
C GLY A 326 7.04 12.62 -5.61
N VAL A 327 7.15 11.31 -5.55
CA VAL A 327 6.10 10.41 -5.00
C VAL A 327 5.74 10.75 -3.54
N PHE A 328 6.68 11.30 -2.77
CA PHE A 328 6.52 11.63 -1.36
C PHE A 328 6.42 13.14 -1.07
N ASN A 329 6.01 13.92 -2.08
CA ASN A 329 5.89 15.37 -1.94
C ASN A 329 4.45 15.81 -1.60
N ALA A 330 3.59 14.90 -1.14
CA ALA A 330 2.27 15.28 -0.64
C ALA A 330 2.42 16.18 0.59
N PRO A 331 1.58 17.20 0.75
CA PRO A 331 1.59 17.99 1.97
C PRO A 331 1.19 17.10 3.16
N PRO A 332 1.79 17.31 4.34
CA PRO A 332 1.26 16.70 5.55
C PRO A 332 -0.17 17.21 5.75
N VAL A 333 -1.04 16.38 6.31
CA VAL A 333 -2.32 16.89 6.79
C VAL A 333 -1.98 17.89 7.93
N ALA A 334 -2.27 19.15 7.72
CA ALA A 334 -2.15 20.10 8.81
C ALA A 334 -3.16 19.71 9.90
N ASP A 335 -2.81 19.90 11.18
CA ASP A 335 -3.75 19.73 12.30
C ASP A 335 -5.05 20.55 12.10
N ALA A 336 -4.98 21.60 11.28
CA ALA A 336 -6.12 22.36 10.79
C ALA A 336 -7.12 21.55 9.95
N ALA A 337 -6.73 20.47 9.30
CA ALA A 337 -7.66 19.63 8.53
C ALA A 337 -8.62 18.87 9.45
N ALA A 338 -8.23 18.61 10.70
CA ALA A 338 -9.12 18.05 11.70
C ALA A 338 -10.31 18.98 12.03
N ASN A 339 -10.16 20.31 11.80
CA ASN A 339 -11.19 21.32 12.03
C ASN A 339 -11.71 21.97 10.74
N ALA A 340 -11.17 21.59 9.56
CA ALA A 340 -11.61 22.12 8.28
C ALA A 340 -12.93 21.49 7.83
N ALA A 341 -13.61 22.17 6.91
CA ALA A 341 -14.73 21.57 6.20
C ALA A 341 -14.21 20.54 5.19
N TRP A 342 -14.75 19.32 5.22
CA TRP A 342 -14.46 18.28 4.26
C TRP A 342 -15.66 17.38 3.96
N SER A 343 -15.61 16.71 2.86
CA SER A 343 -16.59 15.72 2.41
C SER A 343 -15.86 14.43 2.05
N TYR A 344 -16.39 13.30 2.51
CA TYR A 344 -15.80 12.00 2.30
C TYR A 344 -16.87 10.93 2.05
N GLN A 345 -16.79 10.27 0.92
CA GLN A 345 -17.72 9.21 0.53
C GLN A 345 -17.04 7.84 0.66
N THR A 346 -17.71 6.90 1.32
CA THR A 346 -17.15 5.56 1.53
C THR A 346 -18.19 4.46 1.47
N ILE A 347 -17.75 3.25 1.15
CA ILE A 347 -18.43 1.98 1.36
C ILE A 347 -17.59 1.04 2.25
N ALA A 348 -16.35 1.42 2.56
CA ALA A 348 -15.49 0.62 3.41
C ALA A 348 -16.15 0.40 4.79
N PRO A 349 -16.11 -0.82 5.33
CA PRO A 349 -16.76 -1.12 6.61
C PRO A 349 -16.12 -0.40 7.79
N TYR A 350 -14.93 0.10 7.63
CA TYR A 350 -14.18 0.91 8.59
C TYR A 350 -13.15 1.77 7.85
N GLY A 351 -12.65 2.78 8.50
CA GLY A 351 -11.59 3.63 7.96
C GLY A 351 -11.30 4.84 8.83
N ASN A 352 -10.49 5.73 8.27
CA ASN A 352 -10.14 7.00 8.87
C ASN A 352 -10.27 8.09 7.81
N ALA A 353 -11.15 9.06 8.05
CA ALA A 353 -11.32 10.23 7.21
C ALA A 353 -10.81 11.46 7.96
N TRP A 354 -9.59 11.92 7.66
CA TRP A 354 -9.00 13.13 8.19
C TRP A 354 -9.03 13.22 9.73
N GLY A 355 -8.59 12.13 10.41
CA GLY A 355 -8.59 12.03 11.87
C GLY A 355 -9.94 11.60 12.47
N LEU A 356 -10.94 11.31 11.64
CA LEU A 356 -12.21 10.73 12.06
C LEU A 356 -12.23 9.23 11.77
N GLY A 357 -11.95 8.39 12.76
CA GLY A 357 -12.14 6.95 12.66
C GLY A 357 -13.63 6.60 12.56
N TYR A 358 -13.98 5.62 11.71
CA TYR A 358 -15.34 5.11 11.64
C TYR A 358 -15.36 3.59 11.49
N LYS A 359 -16.38 2.95 12.05
CA LYS A 359 -16.61 1.49 11.92
C LYS A 359 -18.09 1.19 11.89
N PHE A 360 -18.57 0.60 10.80
CA PHE A 360 -19.94 0.14 10.69
C PHE A 360 -20.14 -1.20 11.44
N GLU A 361 -21.29 -1.35 12.08
CA GLU A 361 -21.67 -2.62 12.72
C GLU A 361 -21.80 -3.75 11.69
N LYS A 362 -22.35 -3.42 10.51
CA LYS A 362 -22.42 -4.31 9.33
C LYS A 362 -21.83 -3.58 8.12
N PRO A 363 -21.09 -4.27 7.25
CA PRO A 363 -20.53 -3.65 6.04
C PRO A 363 -21.62 -2.92 5.23
N PRO A 364 -21.39 -1.69 4.79
CA PRO A 364 -22.31 -0.95 3.94
C PRO A 364 -22.57 -1.67 2.62
N VAL A 365 -23.76 -1.51 2.05
CA VAL A 365 -24.13 -2.03 0.72
C VAL A 365 -24.23 -0.92 -0.33
N SER A 366 -24.10 0.34 0.12
CA SER A 366 -24.04 1.54 -0.73
C SER A 366 -23.21 2.60 -0.05
N SER A 367 -22.82 3.64 -0.78
CA SER A 367 -21.99 4.72 -0.26
C SER A 367 -22.66 5.49 0.87
N VAL A 368 -21.86 5.83 1.87
CA VAL A 368 -22.21 6.77 2.94
C VAL A 368 -21.35 8.01 2.74
N LEU A 369 -21.97 9.17 2.76
CA LEU A 369 -21.34 10.48 2.63
C LEU A 369 -21.20 11.11 4.03
N PHE A 370 -19.98 11.20 4.53
CA PHE A 370 -19.65 11.98 5.70
C PHE A 370 -19.27 13.41 5.28
N GLN A 371 -19.77 14.40 6.01
CA GLN A 371 -19.39 15.79 5.84
C GLN A 371 -19.09 16.40 7.20
N ARG A 372 -17.98 17.10 7.28
CA ARG A 372 -17.58 17.83 8.50
C ARG A 372 -17.48 19.33 8.20
N ASP A 373 -17.96 20.15 9.12
CA ASP A 373 -17.79 21.59 9.14
C ASP A 373 -17.55 22.02 10.58
N GLY A 374 -16.31 22.30 10.91
CA GLY A 374 -15.87 22.52 12.29
C GLY A 374 -16.17 21.30 13.17
N GLN A 375 -16.99 21.52 14.20
CA GLN A 375 -17.45 20.44 15.09
C GLN A 375 -18.69 19.71 14.59
N LYS A 376 -19.37 20.21 13.57
CA LYS A 376 -20.57 19.57 13.01
C LYS A 376 -20.17 18.45 12.08
N LEU A 377 -20.62 17.23 12.38
CA LEU A 377 -20.46 16.05 11.54
C LEU A 377 -21.84 15.58 11.08
N THR A 378 -21.99 15.38 9.77
CA THR A 378 -23.21 14.78 9.20
C THR A 378 -22.84 13.50 8.44
N ALA A 379 -23.77 12.56 8.42
CA ALA A 379 -23.68 11.41 7.53
C ALA A 379 -25.00 11.23 6.79
N ALA A 380 -24.91 11.16 5.48
CA ALA A 380 -26.02 10.93 4.55
C ALA A 380 -25.88 9.59 3.84
N THR A 381 -26.97 9.03 3.38
CA THR A 381 -27.04 7.78 2.64
C THR A 381 -28.10 7.86 1.53
N ASP A 382 -27.98 7.01 0.53
CA ASP A 382 -28.95 6.86 -0.58
C ASP A 382 -30.28 6.21 -0.19
N GLY A 383 -30.55 6.10 1.10
CA GLY A 383 -31.75 5.44 1.64
C GLY A 383 -31.59 3.95 1.94
N LYS A 384 -30.61 3.27 1.34
CA LYS A 384 -30.39 1.82 1.54
C LYS A 384 -29.69 1.48 2.85
N GLN A 385 -29.08 2.49 3.48
CA GLN A 385 -28.35 2.37 4.75
C GLN A 385 -29.09 3.03 5.93
N VAL A 386 -30.32 3.47 5.74
CA VAL A 386 -31.13 4.05 6.84
C VAL A 386 -31.27 3.02 7.95
N GLY A 387 -30.99 3.45 9.18
CA GLY A 387 -30.99 2.58 10.36
C GLY A 387 -29.68 1.83 10.61
N ALA A 388 -28.71 1.87 9.70
CA ALA A 388 -27.40 1.27 9.94
C ALA A 388 -26.64 2.03 11.03
N LYS A 389 -25.91 1.27 11.87
CA LYS A 389 -25.13 1.84 12.97
C LYS A 389 -23.67 1.98 12.57
N VAL A 390 -23.08 3.11 12.94
CA VAL A 390 -21.66 3.41 12.75
C VAL A 390 -21.09 3.97 14.05
N THR A 391 -19.94 3.43 14.48
CA THR A 391 -19.16 4.01 15.57
C THR A 391 -18.18 4.99 14.98
N ILE A 392 -18.22 6.22 15.47
CA ILE A 392 -17.32 7.32 15.12
C ILE A 392 -16.34 7.50 16.26
N THR A 393 -15.06 7.61 15.92
CA THR A 393 -13.99 7.82 16.89
C THR A 393 -13.12 9.00 16.46
N PRO A 394 -13.39 10.20 16.99
CA PRO A 394 -12.57 11.39 16.72
C PRO A 394 -11.14 11.23 17.23
N GLY A 395 -10.19 11.94 16.61
CA GLY A 395 -8.77 11.91 16.99
C GLY A 395 -8.04 10.60 16.67
N ALA A 396 -8.57 9.81 15.73
CA ALA A 396 -7.86 8.64 15.22
C ALA A 396 -6.53 9.06 14.59
N ALA A 397 -5.45 8.32 14.91
CA ALA A 397 -4.14 8.59 14.33
C ALA A 397 -4.17 8.43 12.80
N GLU A 398 -3.47 9.30 12.07
CA GLU A 398 -3.41 9.29 10.59
C GLU A 398 -2.96 7.94 10.03
N ALA A 399 -2.01 7.28 10.69
CA ALA A 399 -1.47 5.99 10.27
C ALA A 399 -2.42 4.80 10.54
N ASP A 400 -3.53 5.02 11.22
CA ASP A 400 -4.48 3.96 11.52
C ASP A 400 -5.57 3.89 10.44
N ALA A 401 -5.25 3.17 9.37
CA ALA A 401 -6.22 2.90 8.30
C ALA A 401 -7.45 2.13 8.80
N THR A 402 -7.34 1.45 9.95
CA THR A 402 -8.42 0.63 10.52
C THR A 402 -9.26 1.37 11.56
N GLY A 403 -8.83 2.55 12.01
CA GLY A 403 -9.51 3.32 13.06
C GLY A 403 -9.42 2.69 14.47
N ASN A 404 -8.56 1.68 14.67
CA ASN A 404 -8.47 0.96 15.93
C ASN A 404 -7.57 1.62 16.99
N GLY A 405 -6.70 2.56 16.60
CA GLY A 405 -5.74 3.25 17.49
C GLY A 405 -6.28 4.54 18.14
N ALA A 406 -7.55 4.83 17.98
CA ALA A 406 -8.16 6.07 18.40
C ALA A 406 -8.40 6.15 19.91
N LYS A 407 -8.48 7.38 20.43
CA LYS A 407 -8.87 7.66 21.83
C LYS A 407 -10.30 7.18 22.07
N THR A 408 -10.44 5.96 22.58
CA THR A 408 -11.73 5.27 22.77
C THR A 408 -12.72 6.03 23.65
N GLN A 409 -12.27 6.96 24.49
CA GLN A 409 -13.11 7.80 25.34
C GLN A 409 -13.99 8.79 24.57
N CYS A 410 -13.67 9.07 23.28
CA CYS A 410 -14.47 9.94 22.42
C CYS A 410 -15.36 9.14 21.43
N ALA A 411 -15.38 7.83 21.51
CA ALA A 411 -16.15 7.01 20.61
C ALA A 411 -17.65 7.13 20.85
N VAL A 412 -18.43 7.30 19.78
CA VAL A 412 -19.89 7.35 19.81
C VAL A 412 -20.48 6.48 18.71
N THR A 413 -21.54 5.74 19.01
CA THR A 413 -22.27 4.96 18.00
C THR A 413 -23.53 5.73 17.59
N LEU A 414 -23.63 6.02 16.30
CA LEU A 414 -24.71 6.82 15.70
C LEU A 414 -25.49 5.96 14.68
N THR A 415 -26.74 6.33 14.45
CA THR A 415 -27.62 5.66 13.47
C THR A 415 -27.77 6.56 12.24
N LEU A 416 -27.54 6.01 11.04
CA LEU A 416 -27.67 6.73 9.77
C LEU A 416 -29.13 7.02 9.39
N PRO A 417 -29.44 8.18 8.77
CA PRO A 417 -28.58 9.35 8.67
C PRO A 417 -28.48 10.11 9.99
N PHE A 418 -27.43 10.89 10.20
CA PHE A 418 -27.31 11.68 11.44
C PHE A 418 -26.70 13.07 11.21
N THR A 419 -26.94 13.94 12.18
CA THR A 419 -26.16 15.16 12.44
C THR A 419 -25.69 15.10 13.89
N TYR A 420 -24.38 15.26 14.09
CA TYR A 420 -23.76 15.14 15.40
C TYR A 420 -22.77 16.29 15.64
N THR A 421 -22.71 16.80 16.85
CA THR A 421 -21.70 17.80 17.24
C THR A 421 -20.58 17.09 17.99
N LEU A 422 -19.39 17.11 17.42
CA LEU A 422 -18.20 16.53 18.05
C LEU A 422 -17.89 17.26 19.35
N PRO A 423 -17.60 16.55 20.45
CA PRO A 423 -17.23 17.19 21.72
C PRO A 423 -15.94 17.99 21.58
N ALA A 424 -15.85 19.08 22.32
CA ALA A 424 -14.63 19.88 22.44
C ALA A 424 -13.48 18.97 22.99
N GLY A 425 -12.33 18.98 22.33
CA GLY A 425 -11.18 18.16 22.72
C GLY A 425 -11.21 16.74 22.18
N CYS A 426 -12.24 16.37 21.46
CA CYS A 426 -12.32 15.19 20.64
C CYS A 426 -12.28 15.56 19.14
#